data_a29f2a72f9cba71d7ad435e67851ba1f
#
_entry.id   a29f2a72f9cba71d7ad435e67851ba1f
#
_cell.length_a   1.000
_cell.length_b   1.000
_cell.length_c   1.000
_cell.angle_alpha   90.00
_cell.angle_beta   90.00
_cell.angle_gamma   90.00
#
_symmetry.space_group_name_H-M   'P 1'
#
loop_
_entity.id
_entity.type
_entity.pdbx_description
1 polymer ?
#
loop_
_entity_poly.entity_id
_entity_poly.type
_entity_poly.pdbx_seq_one_letter_code
_entity_poly.pdbx_strand_id
1 'polypeptide(L)'
;MISGSLSLNSGSSVLIRGFLRKLRTMSFNDFGLSLEAVRGTQAMGFVEPTPIQLRAFPIILAGKDLIGTAQTGTGKTAAFALPIITLLAKHGAFRCLVLEPTRELAAQVETAFRDYGRFTDLRVSLVHGGVGYGKQREELKRGVDVLVATPGRLLDLLEQRTMSLQEVKILVLDEVDRMLDMGFLPDVRRIVEKRSANRQTLLFSATLPPEIERLAAWVLRDPELVEIGVRRSPAETVTHATYPVAAEQKFDLLMALLERTNFDSALIFCRTKHGADRIAHQLKQGKHAVAVLHSNRTQRERIEALEGFKSGKYEVMVATDIASRGLDIAGVSHVINYDVPEHPEDYVHRIGRTGRAQNIGDAFTLTSGQELPALRAIEHFIGRKIPRLKLENFPYLYTALFEPEAAAGAKRGIGGGRTHRGYSFGRRRGR
;
A
#
# COMPACT_ATOMS: atom_id res chain seq x y z
N MET A 1 33.67 31.16 -22.20
CA MET A 1 32.58 30.98 -23.16
C MET A 1 32.83 29.68 -23.92
N ILE A 2 32.18 28.60 -23.54
CA ILE A 2 31.88 27.44 -24.39
C ILE A 2 30.60 26.84 -23.82
N SER A 3 29.49 27.15 -24.46
CA SER A 3 28.17 26.53 -24.18
C SER A 3 28.09 25.26 -25.01
N GLY A 4 28.18 24.11 -24.36
CA GLY A 4 27.92 22.81 -24.96
C GLY A 4 26.47 22.39 -24.67
N SER A 5 25.57 22.59 -25.60
CA SER A 5 24.23 22.04 -25.61
C SER A 5 24.28 20.54 -25.86
N LEU A 6 23.97 19.72 -24.88
CA LEU A 6 23.73 18.28 -25.06
C LEU A 6 22.41 18.09 -25.82
N SER A 7 22.48 17.81 -27.11
CA SER A 7 21.35 17.35 -27.91
C SER A 7 21.01 15.92 -27.51
N LEU A 8 19.86 15.73 -26.90
CA LEU A 8 19.26 14.42 -26.66
C LEU A 8 18.96 13.72 -27.97
N ASN A 9 19.64 12.60 -28.20
CA ASN A 9 19.61 11.79 -29.41
C ASN A 9 18.20 11.27 -29.69
N SER A 10 17.55 11.73 -30.74
CA SER A 10 16.20 11.35 -31.19
C SER A 10 16.01 9.85 -31.49
N GLY A 11 17.10 9.10 -31.66
CA GLY A 11 17.10 7.66 -31.91
C GLY A 11 16.67 6.83 -30.69
N SER A 12 17.02 7.26 -29.46
CA SER A 12 16.65 6.51 -28.22
C SER A 12 15.16 6.58 -27.94
N SER A 13 14.48 7.67 -28.24
CA SER A 13 13.05 7.84 -28.01
C SER A 13 12.18 7.00 -28.96
N VAL A 14 12.63 6.76 -30.19
CA VAL A 14 11.92 5.94 -31.20
C VAL A 14 12.06 4.45 -30.85
N LEU A 15 13.25 4.02 -30.42
CA LEU A 15 13.48 2.63 -29.98
C LEU A 15 12.67 2.30 -28.72
N ILE A 16 12.61 3.21 -27.74
CA ILE A 16 11.80 3.05 -26.52
C ILE A 16 10.30 3.00 -26.86
N ARG A 17 9.82 3.87 -27.74
CA ARG A 17 8.40 3.85 -28.18
C ARG A 17 8.06 2.59 -28.98
N GLY A 18 8.94 2.10 -29.83
CA GLY A 18 8.78 0.84 -30.56
C GLY A 18 8.76 -0.36 -29.65
N PHE A 19 9.63 -0.41 -28.64
CA PHE A 19 9.69 -1.44 -27.62
C PHE A 19 8.42 -1.44 -26.74
N LEU A 20 7.98 -0.26 -26.27
CA LEU A 20 6.75 -0.09 -25.49
C LEU A 20 5.48 -0.44 -26.29
N ARG A 21 5.47 -0.18 -27.60
CA ARG A 21 4.36 -0.57 -28.49
C ARG A 21 4.30 -2.09 -28.70
N LYS A 22 5.46 -2.75 -28.80
CA LYS A 22 5.55 -4.21 -28.90
C LYS A 22 5.14 -4.91 -27.60
N LEU A 23 5.46 -4.33 -26.44
CA LEU A 23 5.01 -4.83 -25.14
C LEU A 23 3.48 -4.77 -24.96
N ARG A 24 2.79 -3.82 -25.59
CA ARG A 24 1.33 -3.67 -25.50
C ARG A 24 0.53 -4.75 -26.24
N THR A 25 1.17 -5.56 -27.07
CA THR A 25 0.52 -6.64 -27.85
C THR A 25 0.94 -8.04 -27.42
N MET A 26 1.74 -8.15 -26.33
CA MET A 26 2.22 -9.45 -25.84
C MET A 26 1.18 -10.15 -24.98
N SER A 27 0.96 -11.43 -25.24
CA SER A 27 0.12 -12.32 -24.46
C SER A 27 0.94 -13.08 -23.40
N PHE A 28 0.30 -13.78 -22.47
CA PHE A 28 1.00 -14.63 -21.49
C PHE A 28 1.86 -15.74 -22.16
N ASN A 29 1.51 -16.15 -23.37
CA ASN A 29 2.26 -17.18 -24.13
C ASN A 29 3.65 -16.68 -24.62
N ASP A 30 3.84 -15.36 -24.72
CA ASP A 30 5.04 -14.77 -25.35
C ASP A 30 6.24 -14.66 -24.40
N PHE A 31 6.09 -15.06 -23.13
CA PHE A 31 7.11 -14.89 -22.08
C PHE A 31 7.86 -16.16 -21.69
N GLY A 32 7.52 -17.31 -22.28
CA GLY A 32 8.14 -18.60 -21.89
C GLY A 32 7.59 -19.14 -20.56
N LEU A 33 6.41 -18.71 -20.15
CA LEU A 33 5.68 -19.33 -19.04
C LEU A 33 5.26 -20.76 -19.43
N SER A 34 5.19 -21.67 -18.44
CA SER A 34 4.71 -23.02 -18.69
C SER A 34 3.25 -23.03 -19.16
N LEU A 35 2.86 -24.04 -19.94
CA LEU A 35 1.48 -24.18 -20.43
C LEU A 35 0.47 -24.24 -19.26
N GLU A 36 0.86 -24.89 -18.17
CA GLU A 36 0.05 -25.04 -16.96
C GLU A 36 -0.19 -23.68 -16.31
N ALA A 37 0.85 -22.83 -16.21
CA ALA A 37 0.73 -21.47 -15.67
C ALA A 37 -0.16 -20.58 -16.56
N VAL A 38 0.01 -20.66 -17.88
CA VAL A 38 -0.84 -19.93 -18.84
C VAL A 38 -2.29 -20.41 -18.76
N ARG A 39 -2.55 -21.71 -18.69
CA ARG A 39 -3.92 -22.23 -18.47
C ARG A 39 -4.52 -21.74 -17.16
N GLY A 40 -3.69 -21.61 -16.11
CA GLY A 40 -4.09 -21.02 -14.84
C GLY A 40 -4.60 -19.58 -15.00
N THR A 41 -3.87 -18.73 -15.74
CA THR A 41 -4.32 -17.34 -16.00
C THR A 41 -5.62 -17.29 -16.81
N GLN A 42 -5.78 -18.14 -17.81
CA GLN A 42 -7.00 -18.23 -18.61
C GLN A 42 -8.20 -18.65 -17.77
N ALA A 43 -8.03 -19.63 -16.88
CA ALA A 43 -9.08 -20.08 -15.97
C ALA A 43 -9.51 -19.01 -14.96
N MET A 44 -8.62 -18.03 -14.69
CA MET A 44 -8.89 -16.85 -13.86
C MET A 44 -9.48 -15.66 -14.65
N GLY A 45 -9.67 -15.81 -15.97
CA GLY A 45 -10.18 -14.75 -16.84
C GLY A 45 -9.17 -13.65 -17.18
N PHE A 46 -7.87 -13.88 -16.99
CA PHE A 46 -6.84 -12.91 -17.36
C PHE A 46 -6.63 -12.96 -18.88
N VAL A 47 -6.80 -11.81 -19.52
CA VAL A 47 -6.68 -11.67 -20.97
C VAL A 47 -5.28 -11.20 -21.37
N GLU A 48 -4.77 -10.16 -20.74
CA GLU A 48 -3.50 -9.51 -21.05
C GLU A 48 -2.63 -9.32 -19.80
N PRO A 49 -1.30 -9.44 -19.90
CA PRO A 49 -0.40 -9.12 -18.81
C PRO A 49 -0.41 -7.63 -18.47
N THR A 50 -0.36 -7.33 -17.18
CA THR A 50 -0.22 -5.95 -16.70
C THR A 50 1.21 -5.40 -16.90
N PRO A 51 1.42 -4.07 -16.86
CA PRO A 51 2.76 -3.48 -17.05
C PRO A 51 3.84 -4.01 -16.11
N ILE A 52 3.52 -4.35 -14.85
CA ILE A 52 4.48 -4.98 -13.92
C ILE A 52 4.84 -6.39 -14.37
N GLN A 53 3.87 -7.16 -14.85
CA GLN A 53 4.05 -8.53 -15.32
C GLN A 53 4.91 -8.56 -16.58
N LEU A 54 4.61 -7.68 -17.56
CA LEU A 54 5.39 -7.54 -18.81
C LEU A 54 6.89 -7.34 -18.56
N ARG A 55 7.25 -6.58 -17.52
CA ARG A 55 8.63 -6.27 -17.19
C ARG A 55 9.28 -7.31 -16.26
N ALA A 56 8.52 -7.84 -15.30
CA ALA A 56 9.04 -8.75 -14.29
C ALA A 56 9.27 -10.18 -14.84
N PHE A 57 8.39 -10.70 -15.71
CA PHE A 57 8.49 -12.07 -16.21
C PHE A 57 9.86 -12.42 -16.80
N PRO A 58 10.41 -11.67 -17.77
CA PRO A 58 11.69 -12.04 -18.36
C PRO A 58 12.85 -12.00 -17.35
N ILE A 59 12.82 -11.07 -16.39
CA ILE A 59 13.84 -10.94 -15.35
C ILE A 59 13.81 -12.13 -14.40
N ILE A 60 12.61 -12.49 -13.94
CA ILE A 60 12.44 -13.59 -12.98
C ILE A 60 12.76 -14.94 -13.65
N LEU A 61 12.29 -15.17 -14.87
CA LEU A 61 12.58 -16.39 -15.63
C LEU A 61 14.08 -16.56 -15.95
N ALA A 62 14.81 -15.43 -16.10
CA ALA A 62 16.26 -15.43 -16.27
C ALA A 62 17.04 -15.68 -14.97
N GLY A 63 16.36 -15.88 -13.83
CA GLY A 63 17.00 -16.13 -12.53
C GLY A 63 17.64 -14.91 -11.88
N LYS A 64 17.37 -13.69 -12.38
CA LYS A 64 17.90 -12.44 -11.83
C LYS A 64 17.10 -11.98 -10.61
N ASP A 65 17.76 -11.28 -9.70
CA ASP A 65 17.11 -10.60 -8.59
C ASP A 65 16.33 -9.36 -9.10
N LEU A 66 15.23 -9.03 -8.43
CA LEU A 66 14.32 -7.97 -8.85
C LEU A 66 13.91 -7.09 -7.68
N ILE A 67 13.90 -5.77 -7.92
CA ILE A 67 13.16 -4.80 -7.12
C ILE A 67 11.97 -4.33 -7.97
N GLY A 68 10.75 -4.68 -7.55
CA GLY A 68 9.51 -4.29 -8.20
C GLY A 68 8.79 -3.20 -7.41
N THR A 69 8.69 -1.97 -7.95
CA THR A 69 7.89 -0.92 -7.33
C THR A 69 6.60 -0.71 -8.09
N ALA A 70 5.49 -1.04 -7.42
CA ALA A 70 4.16 -0.88 -8.00
C ALA A 70 3.11 -0.81 -6.88
N GLN A 71 2.03 -0.06 -7.13
CA GLN A 71 0.91 0.04 -6.20
C GLN A 71 0.17 -1.30 -6.03
N THR A 72 -0.62 -1.42 -4.96
CA THR A 72 -1.50 -2.59 -4.75
C THR A 72 -2.55 -2.64 -5.87
N GLY A 73 -2.86 -3.85 -6.35
CA GLY A 73 -3.82 -4.06 -7.44
C GLY A 73 -3.26 -3.91 -8.87
N THR A 74 -1.96 -3.71 -9.03
CA THR A 74 -1.29 -3.67 -10.34
C THR A 74 -0.96 -5.05 -10.91
N GLY A 75 -1.22 -6.13 -10.15
CA GLY A 75 -0.93 -7.50 -10.57
C GLY A 75 0.44 -8.02 -10.11
N LYS A 76 1.04 -7.46 -9.04
CA LYS A 76 2.31 -7.91 -8.45
C LYS A 76 2.34 -9.41 -8.16
N THR A 77 1.28 -9.92 -7.51
CA THR A 77 1.21 -11.35 -7.15
C THR A 77 1.38 -12.26 -8.36
N ALA A 78 0.67 -12.01 -9.46
CA ALA A 78 0.84 -12.78 -10.68
C ALA A 78 2.22 -12.53 -11.32
N ALA A 79 2.81 -11.32 -11.14
CA ALA A 79 4.12 -10.99 -11.68
C ALA A 79 5.24 -11.87 -11.13
N PHE A 80 5.14 -12.32 -9.87
CA PHE A 80 6.10 -13.29 -9.33
C PHE A 80 5.59 -14.74 -9.33
N ALA A 81 4.30 -14.97 -9.07
CA ALA A 81 3.79 -16.35 -8.93
C ALA A 81 3.86 -17.15 -10.24
N LEU A 82 3.49 -16.55 -11.38
CA LEU A 82 3.49 -17.26 -12.67
C LEU A 82 4.90 -17.71 -13.12
N PRO A 83 5.94 -16.86 -13.07
CA PRO A 83 7.31 -17.31 -13.33
C PRO A 83 7.79 -18.35 -12.32
N ILE A 84 7.47 -18.20 -11.02
CA ILE A 84 7.87 -19.17 -9.99
C ILE A 84 7.24 -20.54 -10.26
N ILE A 85 5.95 -20.61 -10.57
CA ILE A 85 5.27 -21.86 -10.96
C ILE A 85 5.98 -22.50 -12.15
N THR A 86 6.36 -21.70 -13.15
CA THR A 86 7.10 -22.17 -14.32
C THR A 86 8.48 -22.72 -13.94
N LEU A 87 9.24 -22.01 -13.11
CA LEU A 87 10.59 -22.40 -12.69
C LEU A 87 10.59 -23.65 -11.80
N LEU A 88 9.58 -23.83 -10.97
CA LEU A 88 9.43 -25.00 -10.11
C LEU A 88 9.00 -26.24 -10.88
N ALA A 89 8.20 -26.07 -11.92
CA ALA A 89 7.70 -27.06 -12.87
C ALA A 89 6.92 -28.22 -12.23
N LYS A 90 7.51 -28.98 -11.29
CA LYS A 90 6.95 -30.18 -10.66
C LYS A 90 7.12 -30.16 -9.15
N HIS A 91 6.28 -30.93 -8.45
CA HIS A 91 6.43 -31.18 -7.02
C HIS A 91 7.81 -31.78 -6.69
N GLY A 92 8.37 -31.32 -5.58
CA GLY A 92 9.69 -31.71 -5.10
C GLY A 92 9.95 -31.27 -3.66
N ALA A 93 11.11 -30.63 -3.42
CA ALA A 93 11.45 -30.08 -2.11
C ALA A 93 10.89 -28.68 -1.92
N PHE A 94 10.97 -28.15 -0.70
CA PHE A 94 10.64 -26.77 -0.37
C PHE A 94 11.63 -25.79 -1.01
N ARG A 95 11.24 -25.12 -2.09
CA ARG A 95 12.14 -24.31 -2.92
C ARG A 95 11.77 -22.83 -3.00
N CYS A 96 10.54 -22.46 -2.64
CA CYS A 96 10.09 -21.08 -2.70
C CYS A 96 9.50 -20.62 -1.38
N LEU A 97 10.01 -19.50 -0.84
CA LEU A 97 9.47 -18.82 0.32
C LEU A 97 8.95 -17.45 -0.09
N VAL A 98 7.69 -17.14 0.25
CA VAL A 98 7.08 -15.82 0.12
C VAL A 98 6.80 -15.29 1.51
N LEU A 99 7.33 -14.11 1.84
CA LEU A 99 7.05 -13.40 3.07
C LEU A 99 6.03 -12.29 2.85
N GLU A 100 5.01 -12.29 3.69
CA GLU A 100 3.91 -11.34 3.68
C GLU A 100 3.75 -10.67 5.06
N PRO A 101 3.47 -9.36 5.13
CA PRO A 101 3.34 -8.66 6.41
C PRO A 101 2.14 -9.10 7.24
N THR A 102 1.06 -9.54 6.60
CA THR A 102 -0.19 -9.90 7.30
C THR A 102 -0.72 -11.25 6.90
N ARG A 103 -1.56 -11.82 7.77
CA ARG A 103 -2.20 -13.13 7.57
C ARG A 103 -3.12 -13.13 6.36
N GLU A 104 -3.83 -12.03 6.18
CA GLU A 104 -4.79 -11.84 5.10
C GLU A 104 -4.09 -11.81 3.74
N LEU A 105 -2.98 -11.03 3.64
CA LEU A 105 -2.15 -11.02 2.43
C LEU A 105 -1.56 -12.40 2.16
N ALA A 106 -1.00 -13.03 3.18
CA ALA A 106 -0.45 -14.36 3.04
C ALA A 106 -1.50 -15.38 2.54
N ALA A 107 -2.74 -15.31 3.04
CA ALA A 107 -3.84 -16.14 2.56
C ALA A 107 -4.22 -15.81 1.09
N GLN A 108 -4.26 -14.54 0.71
CA GLN A 108 -4.54 -14.12 -0.66
C GLN A 108 -3.46 -14.61 -1.64
N VAL A 109 -2.19 -14.49 -1.26
CA VAL A 109 -1.06 -14.94 -2.09
C VAL A 109 -1.04 -16.47 -2.20
N GLU A 110 -1.32 -17.19 -1.10
CA GLU A 110 -1.44 -18.65 -1.11
C GLU A 110 -2.57 -19.10 -2.05
N THR A 111 -3.75 -18.50 -1.94
CA THR A 111 -4.88 -18.76 -2.83
C THR A 111 -4.52 -18.47 -4.29
N ALA A 112 -3.85 -17.34 -4.55
CA ALA A 112 -3.41 -16.98 -5.90
C ALA A 112 -2.43 -18.03 -6.48
N PHE A 113 -1.45 -18.50 -5.69
CA PHE A 113 -0.55 -19.58 -6.15
C PHE A 113 -1.30 -20.88 -6.46
N ARG A 114 -2.31 -21.25 -5.66
CA ARG A 114 -3.15 -22.43 -5.92
C ARG A 114 -3.96 -22.26 -7.20
N ASP A 115 -4.54 -21.09 -7.39
CA ASP A 115 -5.37 -20.79 -8.57
C ASP A 115 -4.56 -20.76 -9.86
N TYR A 116 -3.38 -20.12 -9.85
CA TYR A 116 -2.49 -20.09 -11.01
C TYR A 116 -1.85 -21.46 -11.28
N GLY A 117 -1.51 -22.20 -10.22
CA GLY A 117 -0.88 -23.51 -10.29
C GLY A 117 -1.85 -24.69 -10.35
N ARG A 118 -3.15 -24.50 -10.52
CA ARG A 118 -4.19 -25.55 -10.48
C ARG A 118 -4.01 -26.69 -11.47
N PHE A 119 -3.23 -26.47 -12.52
CA PHE A 119 -2.90 -27.48 -13.52
C PHE A 119 -1.52 -28.11 -13.31
N THR A 120 -0.88 -27.84 -12.17
CA THR A 120 0.40 -28.44 -11.75
C THR A 120 0.18 -29.35 -10.53
N ASP A 121 1.20 -30.14 -10.18
CA ASP A 121 1.24 -30.92 -8.95
C ASP A 121 1.93 -30.19 -7.78
N LEU A 122 2.23 -28.89 -7.93
CA LEU A 122 2.88 -28.08 -6.92
C LEU A 122 2.03 -27.94 -5.65
N ARG A 123 2.68 -28.08 -4.50
CA ARG A 123 2.04 -27.95 -3.19
C ARG A 123 2.37 -26.61 -2.56
N VAL A 124 1.32 -25.87 -2.29
CA VAL A 124 1.40 -24.54 -1.65
C VAL A 124 0.85 -24.64 -0.24
N SER A 125 1.55 -24.10 0.73
CA SER A 125 1.10 -24.05 2.13
C SER A 125 1.22 -22.69 2.73
N LEU A 126 0.38 -22.41 3.74
CA LEU A 126 0.27 -21.14 4.42
C LEU A 126 0.67 -21.27 5.89
N VAL A 127 1.58 -20.40 6.33
CA VAL A 127 2.04 -20.35 7.72
C VAL A 127 1.87 -18.94 8.29
N HIS A 128 0.97 -18.80 9.27
CA HIS A 128 0.71 -17.52 9.92
C HIS A 128 0.32 -17.67 11.39
N GLY A 129 0.48 -16.60 12.18
CA GLY A 129 0.09 -16.56 13.58
C GLY A 129 -1.43 -16.54 13.80
N GLY A 130 -1.88 -16.70 15.06
CA GLY A 130 -3.27 -16.61 15.47
C GLY A 130 -4.13 -17.83 15.21
N VAL A 131 -3.52 -18.93 14.75
CA VAL A 131 -4.12 -20.26 14.64
C VAL A 131 -3.19 -21.30 15.24
N GLY A 132 -3.73 -22.49 15.55
CA GLY A 132 -2.93 -23.58 16.12
C GLY A 132 -1.82 -24.08 15.20
N TYR A 133 -0.79 -24.68 15.79
CA TYR A 133 0.36 -25.21 15.05
C TYR A 133 0.07 -26.55 14.33
N GLY A 134 -0.92 -27.33 14.84
CA GLY A 134 -1.14 -28.73 14.42
C GLY A 134 -1.29 -28.87 12.90
N LYS A 135 -2.28 -28.19 12.34
CA LYS A 135 -2.58 -28.25 10.89
C LYS A 135 -1.38 -27.79 10.04
N GLN A 136 -0.74 -26.68 10.43
CA GLN A 136 0.42 -26.15 9.69
C GLN A 136 1.59 -27.12 9.68
N ARG A 137 1.89 -27.78 10.84
CA ARG A 137 2.93 -28.80 10.92
C ARG A 137 2.62 -30.05 10.09
N GLU A 138 1.37 -30.47 10.04
CA GLU A 138 0.96 -31.60 9.19
C GLU A 138 1.14 -31.29 7.71
N GLU A 139 0.75 -30.11 7.28
CA GLU A 139 0.94 -29.66 5.89
C GLU A 139 2.42 -29.62 5.51
N LEU A 140 3.28 -29.05 6.36
CA LEU A 140 4.71 -29.01 6.15
C LEU A 140 5.33 -30.42 6.08
N LYS A 141 4.89 -31.36 6.93
CA LYS A 141 5.36 -32.78 6.89
C LYS A 141 4.98 -33.51 5.61
N ARG A 142 3.85 -33.15 4.98
CA ARG A 142 3.42 -33.73 3.69
C ARG A 142 4.29 -33.28 2.51
N GLY A 143 5.17 -32.30 2.74
CA GLY A 143 6.01 -31.67 1.72
C GLY A 143 5.30 -30.53 1.01
N VAL A 144 6.02 -29.45 0.84
CA VAL A 144 5.57 -28.23 0.18
C VAL A 144 6.63 -27.75 -0.81
N ASP A 145 6.22 -27.12 -1.90
CA ASP A 145 7.11 -26.47 -2.88
C ASP A 145 7.19 -24.96 -2.62
N VAL A 146 6.06 -24.36 -2.34
CA VAL A 146 5.89 -22.92 -2.05
C VAL A 146 5.30 -22.75 -0.66
N LEU A 147 6.01 -22.04 0.18
CA LEU A 147 5.52 -21.62 1.50
C LEU A 147 5.26 -20.12 1.50
N VAL A 148 4.02 -19.74 1.77
CA VAL A 148 3.66 -18.35 2.05
C VAL A 148 3.58 -18.17 3.56
N ALA A 149 4.28 -17.18 4.11
CA ALA A 149 4.41 -17.06 5.55
C ALA A 149 4.41 -15.60 6.05
N THR A 150 3.89 -15.41 7.28
CA THR A 150 4.16 -14.19 8.04
C THR A 150 5.44 -14.35 8.87
N PRO A 151 6.30 -13.30 9.01
CA PRO A 151 7.63 -13.41 9.60
C PRO A 151 7.64 -14.06 10.99
N GLY A 152 6.82 -13.58 11.94
CA GLY A 152 6.85 -14.08 13.32
C GLY A 152 6.56 -15.58 13.43
N ARG A 153 5.50 -16.11 12.76
CA ARG A 153 5.16 -17.54 12.83
C ARG A 153 6.21 -18.41 12.13
N LEU A 154 6.82 -17.91 11.05
CA LEU A 154 7.89 -18.64 10.40
C LEU A 154 9.11 -18.76 11.33
N LEU A 155 9.49 -17.68 12.03
CA LEU A 155 10.56 -17.73 13.03
C LEU A 155 10.28 -18.75 14.14
N ASP A 156 9.06 -18.77 14.68
CA ASP A 156 8.64 -19.76 15.69
C ASP A 156 8.88 -21.19 15.20
N LEU A 157 8.52 -21.52 13.95
CA LEU A 157 8.68 -22.86 13.37
C LEU A 157 10.15 -23.20 13.12
N LEU A 158 10.97 -22.22 12.73
CA LEU A 158 12.40 -22.38 12.54
C LEU A 158 13.13 -22.60 13.89
N GLU A 159 12.76 -21.88 14.94
CA GLU A 159 13.30 -22.04 16.29
C GLU A 159 12.93 -23.41 16.88
N GLN A 160 11.74 -23.89 16.61
CA GLN A 160 11.28 -25.24 16.96
C GLN A 160 11.89 -26.34 16.09
N ARG A 161 12.75 -25.99 15.13
CA ARG A 161 13.37 -26.92 14.16
C ARG A 161 12.37 -27.81 13.40
N THR A 162 11.15 -27.31 13.20
CA THR A 162 10.08 -28.00 12.47
C THR A 162 10.36 -28.03 10.98
N MET A 163 11.14 -27.07 10.48
CA MET A 163 11.51 -26.93 9.07
C MET A 163 12.87 -26.24 8.93
N SER A 164 13.44 -26.31 7.72
CA SER A 164 14.70 -25.66 7.34
C SER A 164 14.50 -24.82 6.07
N LEU A 165 15.28 -23.74 5.93
CA LEU A 165 15.28 -22.88 4.74
C LEU A 165 16.46 -23.15 3.80
N GLN A 166 17.24 -24.20 4.02
CA GLN A 166 18.47 -24.49 3.25
C GLN A 166 18.21 -24.82 1.77
N GLU A 167 17.05 -25.40 1.47
CA GLU A 167 16.63 -25.79 0.11
C GLU A 167 15.95 -24.65 -0.66
N VAL A 168 15.71 -23.50 0.00
CA VAL A 168 15.01 -22.35 -0.61
C VAL A 168 15.88 -21.74 -1.71
N LYS A 169 15.42 -21.81 -2.94
CA LYS A 169 16.05 -21.26 -4.15
C LYS A 169 15.47 -19.91 -4.56
N ILE A 170 14.22 -19.63 -4.19
CA ILE A 170 13.53 -18.38 -4.51
C ILE A 170 12.96 -17.79 -3.22
N LEU A 171 13.30 -16.53 -2.95
CA LEU A 171 12.71 -15.76 -1.88
C LEU A 171 11.95 -14.58 -2.46
N VAL A 172 10.70 -14.40 -2.05
CA VAL A 172 9.90 -13.22 -2.33
C VAL A 172 9.68 -12.46 -1.02
N LEU A 173 9.97 -11.18 -1.02
CA LEU A 173 9.59 -10.23 0.01
C LEU A 173 8.53 -9.32 -0.61
N ASP A 174 7.26 -9.48 -0.27
CA ASP A 174 6.18 -8.65 -0.80
C ASP A 174 5.68 -7.65 0.24
N GLU A 175 5.22 -6.47 -0.21
CA GLU A 175 4.76 -5.36 0.65
C GLU A 175 5.78 -4.99 1.74
N VAL A 176 7.08 -4.82 1.34
CA VAL A 176 8.19 -4.61 2.29
C VAL A 176 8.07 -3.29 3.05
N ASP A 177 7.55 -2.23 2.42
CA ASP A 177 7.21 -0.96 3.10
C ASP A 177 6.24 -1.19 4.27
N ARG A 178 5.31 -2.08 4.09
CA ARG A 178 4.39 -2.47 5.13
C ARG A 178 5.04 -3.32 6.22
N MET A 179 5.99 -4.20 5.86
CA MET A 179 6.79 -4.91 6.87
C MET A 179 7.61 -3.94 7.71
N LEU A 180 8.11 -2.85 7.12
CA LEU A 180 8.78 -1.75 7.83
C LEU A 180 7.83 -1.08 8.82
N ASP A 181 6.67 -0.64 8.37
CA ASP A 181 5.65 0.03 9.20
C ASP A 181 5.20 -0.82 10.40
N MET A 182 5.17 -2.14 10.23
CA MET A 182 4.79 -3.10 11.28
C MET A 182 5.98 -3.53 12.16
N GLY A 183 7.19 -3.04 11.91
CA GLY A 183 8.38 -3.35 12.66
C GLY A 183 8.95 -4.76 12.40
N PHE A 184 8.62 -5.41 11.29
CA PHE A 184 9.07 -6.77 10.96
C PHE A 184 10.43 -6.86 10.29
N LEU A 185 11.08 -5.75 9.95
CA LEU A 185 12.41 -5.80 9.29
C LEU A 185 13.47 -6.58 10.09
N PRO A 186 13.54 -6.50 11.44
CA PRO A 186 14.44 -7.36 12.21
C PRO A 186 14.13 -8.85 12.03
N ASP A 187 12.86 -9.24 12.01
CA ASP A 187 12.44 -10.63 11.81
C ASP A 187 12.76 -11.11 10.39
N VAL A 188 12.52 -10.28 9.38
CA VAL A 188 12.91 -10.56 8.00
C VAL A 188 14.41 -10.81 7.91
N ARG A 189 15.26 -10.01 8.55
CA ARG A 189 16.71 -10.21 8.59
C ARG A 189 17.08 -11.56 9.20
N ARG A 190 16.51 -11.91 10.36
CA ARG A 190 16.73 -13.21 11.03
C ARG A 190 16.33 -14.40 10.14
N ILE A 191 15.26 -14.28 9.37
CA ILE A 191 14.83 -15.31 8.41
C ILE A 191 15.84 -15.41 7.27
N VAL A 192 16.22 -14.27 6.71
CA VAL A 192 17.18 -14.18 5.60
C VAL A 192 18.52 -14.79 5.95
N GLU A 193 19.01 -14.65 7.19
CA GLU A 193 20.26 -15.22 7.68
C GLU A 193 20.25 -16.76 7.80
N LYS A 194 19.07 -17.36 8.01
CA LYS A 194 18.91 -18.80 8.24
C LYS A 194 18.87 -19.68 6.96
N ARG A 195 19.10 -19.11 5.77
CA ARG A 195 18.91 -19.78 4.48
C ARG A 195 20.17 -19.83 3.61
N SER A 196 20.10 -20.59 2.51
CA SER A 196 21.19 -20.69 1.53
C SER A 196 21.53 -19.33 0.92
N ALA A 197 22.83 -19.11 0.71
CA ALA A 197 23.32 -17.93 0.01
C ALA A 197 22.99 -17.96 -1.50
N ASN A 198 22.91 -19.14 -2.11
CA ASN A 198 22.64 -19.28 -3.55
C ASN A 198 21.14 -19.34 -3.82
N ARG A 199 20.53 -18.19 -4.07
CA ARG A 199 19.10 -18.03 -4.35
C ARG A 199 18.83 -16.82 -5.23
N GLN A 200 17.67 -16.80 -5.84
CA GLN A 200 17.05 -15.62 -6.45
C GLN A 200 16.21 -14.90 -5.37
N THR A 201 16.29 -13.57 -5.31
CA THR A 201 15.50 -12.77 -4.39
C THR A 201 14.67 -11.73 -5.14
N LEU A 202 13.38 -11.72 -4.86
CA LEU A 202 12.42 -10.77 -5.45
C LEU A 202 11.88 -9.88 -4.32
N LEU A 203 12.01 -8.57 -4.45
CA LEU A 203 11.52 -7.59 -3.49
C LEU A 203 10.45 -6.74 -4.15
N PHE A 204 9.25 -6.74 -3.58
CA PHE A 204 8.14 -5.91 -4.02
C PHE A 204 7.73 -4.92 -2.93
N SER A 205 7.55 -3.66 -3.32
CA SER A 205 7.16 -2.59 -2.41
C SER A 205 6.41 -1.50 -3.19
N ALA A 206 5.54 -0.74 -2.55
CA ALA A 206 4.96 0.44 -3.19
C ALA A 206 5.91 1.64 -3.07
N THR A 207 6.73 1.70 -2.02
CA THR A 207 7.70 2.78 -1.76
C THR A 207 9.08 2.19 -1.43
N LEU A 208 10.14 2.97 -1.63
CA LEU A 208 11.52 2.61 -1.30
C LEU A 208 12.16 3.68 -0.37
N PRO A 209 11.74 3.78 0.90
CA PRO A 209 12.43 4.63 1.86
C PRO A 209 13.84 4.09 2.17
N PRO A 210 14.73 4.90 2.76
CA PRO A 210 16.14 4.54 3.00
C PRO A 210 16.34 3.23 3.77
N GLU A 211 15.40 2.86 4.65
CA GLU A 211 15.42 1.60 5.39
C GLU A 211 15.25 0.38 4.48
N ILE A 212 14.36 0.48 3.50
CA ILE A 212 14.11 -0.58 2.51
C ILE A 212 15.23 -0.63 1.48
N GLU A 213 15.78 0.52 1.06
CA GLU A 213 16.95 0.57 0.19
C GLU A 213 18.15 -0.14 0.84
N ARG A 214 18.39 0.07 2.15
CA ARG A 214 19.43 -0.64 2.92
C ARG A 214 19.15 -2.15 3.02
N LEU A 215 17.89 -2.53 3.21
CA LEU A 215 17.51 -3.95 3.20
C LEU A 215 17.75 -4.57 1.83
N ALA A 216 17.31 -3.89 0.75
CA ALA A 216 17.48 -4.34 -0.63
C ALA A 216 18.96 -4.53 -0.98
N ALA A 217 19.80 -3.54 -0.69
CA ALA A 217 21.25 -3.62 -0.91
C ALA A 217 21.93 -4.78 -0.15
N TRP A 218 21.40 -5.19 1.00
CA TRP A 218 21.92 -6.29 1.78
C TRP A 218 21.41 -7.66 1.31
N VAL A 219 20.13 -7.74 0.81
CA VAL A 219 19.48 -9.03 0.55
C VAL A 219 19.53 -9.46 -0.92
N LEU A 220 19.60 -8.51 -1.85
CA LEU A 220 19.61 -8.76 -3.29
C LEU A 220 21.04 -8.70 -3.87
N ARG A 221 21.22 -9.33 -5.04
CA ARG A 221 22.46 -9.36 -5.80
C ARG A 221 22.22 -8.81 -7.19
N ASP A 222 22.84 -7.68 -7.50
CA ASP A 222 22.72 -7.00 -8.78
C ASP A 222 21.28 -6.99 -9.33
N PRO A 223 20.32 -6.44 -8.56
CA PRO A 223 18.91 -6.52 -8.89
C PRO A 223 18.54 -5.61 -10.07
N GLU A 224 17.65 -6.09 -10.92
CA GLU A 224 16.97 -5.25 -11.91
C GLU A 224 15.84 -4.47 -11.22
N LEU A 225 15.75 -3.17 -11.52
CA LEU A 225 14.70 -2.30 -10.98
C LEU A 225 13.54 -2.17 -11.98
N VAL A 226 12.36 -2.56 -11.57
CA VAL A 226 11.11 -2.39 -12.32
C VAL A 226 10.19 -1.44 -11.59
N GLU A 227 10.00 -0.26 -12.15
CA GLU A 227 9.10 0.76 -11.61
C GLU A 227 7.85 0.89 -12.48
N ILE A 228 6.67 0.77 -11.87
CA ILE A 228 5.38 0.94 -12.53
C ILE A 228 4.57 2.02 -11.82
N GLY A 229 4.18 3.03 -12.58
CA GLY A 229 3.40 4.18 -12.10
C GLY A 229 4.26 5.33 -11.61
N VAL A 230 3.62 6.48 -11.41
CA VAL A 230 4.25 7.65 -10.79
C VAL A 230 4.19 7.45 -9.28
N ARG A 231 5.34 7.36 -8.64
CA ARG A 231 5.51 7.07 -7.19
C ARG A 231 4.69 7.95 -6.24
N ARG A 232 4.12 9.07 -6.71
CA ARG A 232 3.55 10.15 -5.88
C ARG A 232 2.18 10.65 -6.34
N SER A 233 1.56 10.06 -7.37
CA SER A 233 0.30 10.58 -7.89
C SER A 233 -0.88 9.68 -7.53
N PRO A 234 -2.00 10.24 -7.04
CA PRO A 234 -3.29 9.55 -7.01
C PRO A 234 -3.66 9.06 -8.42
N ALA A 235 -4.40 7.95 -8.51
CA ALA A 235 -4.92 7.50 -9.79
C ALA A 235 -5.78 8.61 -10.43
N GLU A 236 -5.68 8.81 -11.74
CA GLU A 236 -6.47 9.82 -12.47
C GLU A 236 -7.98 9.58 -12.36
N THR A 237 -8.37 8.34 -12.04
CA THR A 237 -9.74 7.91 -11.83
C THR A 237 -10.32 8.25 -10.46
N VAL A 238 -9.52 8.86 -9.54
CA VAL A 238 -9.97 9.23 -8.20
C VAL A 238 -10.19 10.72 -8.11
N THR A 239 -11.46 11.14 -7.95
CA THR A 239 -11.80 12.51 -7.55
C THR A 239 -11.57 12.64 -6.05
N HIS A 240 -10.73 13.59 -5.64
CA HIS A 240 -10.44 13.77 -4.23
C HIS A 240 -10.57 15.22 -3.77
N ALA A 241 -11.12 15.39 -2.56
CA ALA A 241 -11.34 16.69 -1.95
C ALA A 241 -11.11 16.65 -0.42
N THR A 242 -10.82 17.80 0.17
CA THR A 242 -10.80 17.96 1.62
C THR A 242 -11.94 18.87 2.08
N TYR A 243 -12.52 18.50 3.21
CA TYR A 243 -13.59 19.24 3.90
C TYR A 243 -13.04 19.75 5.22
N PRO A 244 -12.59 21.03 5.29
CA PRO A 244 -12.15 21.64 6.53
C PRO A 244 -13.32 21.74 7.52
N VAL A 245 -13.10 21.29 8.77
CA VAL A 245 -14.15 21.23 9.80
C VAL A 245 -13.54 21.28 11.20
N ALA A 246 -14.28 21.79 12.18
CA ALA A 246 -13.90 21.69 13.58
C ALA A 246 -13.77 20.21 14.02
N ALA A 247 -12.81 19.92 14.89
CA ALA A 247 -12.58 18.53 15.33
C ALA A 247 -13.83 17.91 15.96
N GLU A 248 -14.60 18.71 16.70
CA GLU A 248 -15.83 18.34 17.37
C GLU A 248 -16.96 18.02 16.39
N GLN A 249 -16.95 18.62 15.20
CA GLN A 249 -17.98 18.45 14.16
C GLN A 249 -17.63 17.39 13.12
N LYS A 250 -16.47 16.70 13.22
CA LYS A 250 -16.08 15.72 12.21
C LYS A 250 -17.12 14.62 12.02
N PHE A 251 -17.73 14.14 13.13
CA PHE A 251 -18.74 13.08 13.04
C PHE A 251 -20.03 13.58 12.39
N ASP A 252 -20.49 14.76 12.75
CA ASP A 252 -21.70 15.37 12.17
C ASP A 252 -21.52 15.60 10.67
N LEU A 253 -20.32 16.06 10.27
CA LEU A 253 -19.99 16.22 8.86
C LEU A 253 -19.90 14.87 8.13
N LEU A 254 -19.35 13.83 8.76
CA LEU A 254 -19.34 12.47 8.20
C LEU A 254 -20.75 11.99 7.92
N MET A 255 -21.66 12.12 8.89
CA MET A 255 -23.07 11.74 8.72
C MET A 255 -23.74 12.52 7.58
N ALA A 256 -23.56 13.84 7.56
CA ALA A 256 -24.12 14.68 6.52
C ALA A 256 -23.54 14.37 5.11
N LEU A 257 -22.28 13.96 5.01
CA LEU A 257 -21.69 13.49 3.75
C LEU A 257 -22.31 12.15 3.32
N LEU A 258 -22.42 11.18 4.21
CA LEU A 258 -23.03 9.89 3.90
C LEU A 258 -24.50 10.02 3.47
N GLU A 259 -25.27 10.89 4.13
CA GLU A 259 -26.68 11.13 3.77
C GLU A 259 -26.86 11.80 2.40
N ARG A 260 -25.90 12.64 1.98
CA ARG A 260 -26.00 13.43 0.75
C ARG A 260 -25.26 12.85 -0.44
N THR A 261 -24.44 11.86 -0.19
CA THR A 261 -23.67 11.19 -1.24
C THR A 261 -24.34 9.88 -1.58
N ASN A 262 -24.58 9.66 -2.86
CA ASN A 262 -25.08 8.37 -3.32
C ASN A 262 -23.91 7.38 -3.38
N PHE A 263 -23.69 6.61 -2.30
CA PHE A 263 -22.62 5.63 -2.22
C PHE A 263 -23.17 4.20 -2.19
N ASP A 264 -22.50 3.30 -2.91
CA ASP A 264 -22.76 1.87 -2.82
C ASP A 264 -22.00 1.23 -1.67
N SER A 265 -20.75 1.70 -1.47
CA SER A 265 -19.89 1.24 -0.40
C SER A 265 -18.92 2.35 0.04
N ALA A 266 -18.76 2.55 1.35
CA ALA A 266 -17.86 3.55 1.91
C ALA A 266 -16.81 2.91 2.84
N LEU A 267 -15.53 3.22 2.56
CA LEU A 267 -14.42 2.81 3.44
C LEU A 267 -13.92 4.04 4.21
N ILE A 268 -14.10 4.03 5.52
CA ILE A 268 -13.74 5.13 6.42
C ILE A 268 -12.45 4.79 7.15
N PHE A 269 -11.44 5.63 6.98
CA PHE A 269 -10.16 5.50 7.68
C PHE A 269 -10.09 6.40 8.91
N CYS A 270 -9.72 5.81 10.05
CA CYS A 270 -9.44 6.56 11.28
C CYS A 270 -8.09 6.15 11.88
N ARG A 271 -7.51 7.06 12.67
CA ARG A 271 -6.16 6.90 13.23
C ARG A 271 -6.06 5.78 14.26
N THR A 272 -7.08 5.62 15.11
CA THR A 272 -7.00 4.72 16.26
C THR A 272 -8.08 3.66 16.26
N LYS A 273 -7.77 2.48 16.83
CA LYS A 273 -8.74 1.40 17.03
C LYS A 273 -9.97 1.81 17.87
N HIS A 274 -9.76 2.60 18.90
CA HIS A 274 -10.85 3.13 19.73
C HIS A 274 -11.71 4.16 18.98
N GLY A 275 -11.07 4.97 18.12
CA GLY A 275 -11.78 5.84 17.18
C GLY A 275 -12.66 5.05 16.23
N ALA A 276 -12.14 3.94 15.67
CA ALA A 276 -12.88 3.07 14.77
C ALA A 276 -14.12 2.47 15.44
N ASP A 277 -13.97 1.94 16.67
CA ASP A 277 -15.10 1.39 17.42
C ASP A 277 -16.15 2.47 17.72
N ARG A 278 -15.73 3.68 18.14
CA ARG A 278 -16.63 4.80 18.43
C ARG A 278 -17.41 5.23 17.19
N ILE A 279 -16.72 5.48 16.08
CA ILE A 279 -17.35 5.90 14.82
C ILE A 279 -18.35 4.84 14.37
N ALA A 280 -17.95 3.58 14.36
CA ALA A 280 -18.82 2.49 13.94
C ALA A 280 -20.06 2.33 14.85
N HIS A 281 -19.91 2.53 16.17
CA HIS A 281 -21.03 2.52 17.10
C HIS A 281 -22.03 3.63 16.79
N GLN A 282 -21.56 4.85 16.57
CA GLN A 282 -22.40 6.01 16.24
C GLN A 282 -23.08 5.84 14.87
N LEU A 283 -22.37 5.31 13.86
CA LEU A 283 -22.96 5.02 12.54
C LEU A 283 -24.08 3.96 12.62
N LYS A 284 -23.90 2.91 13.46
CA LYS A 284 -24.95 1.92 13.71
C LYS A 284 -26.18 2.52 14.37
N GLN A 285 -26.01 3.48 15.29
CA GLN A 285 -27.12 4.25 15.85
C GLN A 285 -27.86 5.04 14.76
N GLY A 286 -27.13 5.56 13.76
CA GLY A 286 -27.66 6.16 12.55
C GLY A 286 -28.27 5.18 11.54
N LYS A 287 -28.43 3.89 11.92
CA LYS A 287 -29.01 2.80 11.12
C LYS A 287 -28.17 2.34 9.92
N HIS A 288 -26.89 2.68 9.85
CA HIS A 288 -25.97 2.16 8.85
C HIS A 288 -25.56 0.71 9.16
N ALA A 289 -25.43 -0.11 8.11
CA ALA A 289 -24.85 -1.45 8.19
C ALA A 289 -23.31 -1.36 8.20
N VAL A 290 -22.66 -1.49 9.37
CA VAL A 290 -21.26 -1.15 9.57
C VAL A 290 -20.42 -2.35 9.97
N ALA A 291 -19.32 -2.59 9.23
CA ALA A 291 -18.20 -3.44 9.61
C ALA A 291 -17.08 -2.64 10.29
N VAL A 292 -16.30 -3.29 11.14
CA VAL A 292 -15.14 -2.67 11.82
C VAL A 292 -13.89 -3.52 11.63
N LEU A 293 -12.78 -2.88 11.26
CA LEU A 293 -11.53 -3.56 10.99
C LEU A 293 -10.34 -2.88 11.67
N HIS A 294 -9.83 -3.48 12.76
CA HIS A 294 -8.61 -3.00 13.44
C HIS A 294 -7.90 -4.15 14.18
N SER A 295 -6.71 -3.88 14.71
CA SER A 295 -5.81 -4.89 15.32
C SER A 295 -6.40 -5.66 16.52
N ASN A 296 -7.38 -5.08 17.24
CA ASN A 296 -8.02 -5.74 18.39
C ASN A 296 -9.13 -6.73 18.00
N ARG A 297 -9.50 -6.80 16.70
CA ARG A 297 -10.46 -7.80 16.23
C ARG A 297 -9.77 -9.16 16.06
N THR A 298 -10.47 -10.21 16.47
CA THR A 298 -10.03 -11.59 16.22
C THR A 298 -9.96 -11.87 14.73
N GLN A 299 -9.18 -12.87 14.32
CA GLN A 299 -9.06 -13.23 12.91
C GLN A 299 -10.42 -13.60 12.28
N ARG A 300 -11.29 -14.27 13.04
CA ARG A 300 -12.64 -14.62 12.59
C ARG A 300 -13.49 -13.38 12.32
N GLU A 301 -13.50 -12.42 13.26
CA GLU A 301 -14.23 -11.16 13.08
C GLU A 301 -13.71 -10.35 11.88
N ARG A 302 -12.39 -10.37 11.65
CA ARG A 302 -11.79 -9.66 10.51
C ARG A 302 -12.20 -10.26 9.17
N ILE A 303 -12.21 -11.60 9.07
CA ILE A 303 -12.68 -12.32 7.88
C ILE A 303 -14.18 -12.02 7.66
N GLU A 304 -15.00 -12.14 8.70
CA GLU A 304 -16.45 -11.87 8.63
C GLU A 304 -16.73 -10.40 8.20
N ALA A 305 -15.98 -9.43 8.75
CA ALA A 305 -16.11 -8.03 8.38
C ALA A 305 -15.77 -7.81 6.89
N LEU A 306 -14.67 -8.43 6.42
CA LEU A 306 -14.20 -8.29 5.06
C LEU A 306 -15.16 -8.94 4.06
N GLU A 307 -15.58 -10.18 4.31
CA GLU A 307 -16.53 -10.91 3.47
C GLU A 307 -17.90 -10.24 3.45
N GLY A 308 -18.37 -9.80 4.61
CA GLY A 308 -19.63 -9.08 4.72
C GLY A 308 -19.61 -7.74 3.98
N PHE A 309 -18.49 -7.03 3.98
CA PHE A 309 -18.35 -5.80 3.21
C PHE A 309 -18.28 -6.07 1.69
N LYS A 310 -17.50 -7.08 1.28
CA LYS A 310 -17.42 -7.50 -0.13
C LYS A 310 -18.76 -7.98 -0.71
N SER A 311 -19.57 -8.65 0.10
CA SER A 311 -20.88 -9.16 -0.32
C SER A 311 -22.01 -8.13 -0.24
N GLY A 312 -21.74 -6.90 0.22
CA GLY A 312 -22.76 -5.86 0.40
C GLY A 312 -23.63 -6.02 1.67
N LYS A 313 -23.33 -6.98 2.54
CA LYS A 313 -23.97 -7.10 3.88
C LYS A 313 -23.73 -5.84 4.72
N TYR A 314 -22.55 -5.24 4.59
CA TYR A 314 -22.18 -3.98 5.20
C TYR A 314 -21.92 -2.95 4.10
N GLU A 315 -22.60 -1.81 4.16
CA GLU A 315 -22.40 -0.68 3.24
C GLU A 315 -21.23 0.21 3.64
N VAL A 316 -20.88 0.22 4.93
CA VAL A 316 -19.78 1.00 5.49
C VAL A 316 -18.79 0.11 6.20
N MET A 317 -17.50 0.32 5.95
CA MET A 317 -16.42 -0.28 6.74
C MET A 317 -15.60 0.83 7.41
N VAL A 318 -15.43 0.75 8.72
CA VAL A 318 -14.52 1.64 9.47
C VAL A 318 -13.24 0.88 9.79
N ALA A 319 -12.10 1.41 9.37
CA ALA A 319 -10.82 0.72 9.46
C ALA A 319 -9.68 1.63 9.95
N THR A 320 -8.65 1.03 10.56
CA THR A 320 -7.34 1.67 10.77
C THR A 320 -6.38 1.25 9.66
N ASP A 321 -5.36 2.09 9.36
CA ASP A 321 -4.38 1.82 8.31
C ASP A 321 -3.74 0.43 8.45
N ILE A 322 -3.21 0.13 9.62
CA ILE A 322 -2.51 -1.14 9.89
C ILE A 322 -3.40 -2.34 9.56
N ALA A 323 -4.69 -2.26 9.83
CA ALA A 323 -5.59 -3.38 9.64
C ALA A 323 -6.12 -3.52 8.20
N SER A 324 -6.23 -2.43 7.47
CA SER A 324 -6.78 -2.38 6.11
C SER A 324 -5.74 -2.46 5.00
N ARG A 325 -4.48 -2.15 5.33
CA ARG A 325 -3.36 -2.27 4.37
C ARG A 325 -3.22 -3.71 3.88
N GLY A 326 -3.09 -3.88 2.56
CA GLY A 326 -2.91 -5.16 1.88
C GLY A 326 -4.13 -6.06 1.85
N LEU A 327 -5.25 -5.65 2.40
CA LEU A 327 -6.50 -6.33 2.11
C LEU A 327 -6.95 -5.97 0.70
N ASP A 328 -7.45 -6.97 0.00
CA ASP A 328 -8.14 -6.77 -1.25
C ASP A 328 -9.52 -6.15 -0.97
N ILE A 329 -9.49 -4.91 -0.51
CA ILE A 329 -10.64 -4.02 -0.46
C ILE A 329 -10.41 -3.02 -1.58
N ALA A 330 -10.99 -3.31 -2.74
CA ALA A 330 -10.83 -2.49 -3.93
C ALA A 330 -12.19 -2.26 -4.58
N GLY A 331 -12.29 -1.18 -5.36
CA GLY A 331 -13.52 -0.85 -6.09
C GLY A 331 -14.64 -0.34 -5.20
N VAL A 332 -14.32 0.16 -3.98
CA VAL A 332 -15.32 0.86 -3.17
C VAL A 332 -15.70 2.17 -3.87
N SER A 333 -16.97 2.57 -3.78
CA SER A 333 -17.42 3.82 -4.40
C SER A 333 -16.79 5.05 -3.73
N HIS A 334 -16.66 5.02 -2.40
CA HIS A 334 -16.16 6.15 -1.62
C HIS A 334 -15.08 5.76 -0.61
N VAL A 335 -14.05 6.59 -0.50
CA VAL A 335 -13.08 6.54 0.59
C VAL A 335 -13.20 7.81 1.42
N ILE A 336 -13.33 7.68 2.73
CA ILE A 336 -13.42 8.82 3.64
C ILE A 336 -12.26 8.76 4.65
N ASN A 337 -11.32 9.70 4.56
CA ASN A 337 -10.31 9.90 5.59
C ASN A 337 -10.94 10.72 6.73
N TYR A 338 -11.45 10.05 7.75
CA TYR A 338 -11.95 10.71 8.95
C TYR A 338 -10.84 11.45 9.70
N ASP A 339 -9.66 10.84 9.76
CA ASP A 339 -8.42 11.46 10.20
C ASP A 339 -7.44 11.55 9.03
N VAL A 340 -6.79 12.71 8.90
CA VAL A 340 -5.70 12.90 7.94
C VAL A 340 -4.56 11.93 8.30
N PRO A 341 -4.03 11.13 7.36
CA PRO A 341 -2.93 10.23 7.64
C PRO A 341 -1.65 10.98 8.01
N GLU A 342 -0.85 10.42 8.90
CA GLU A 342 0.41 11.01 9.36
C GLU A 342 1.50 10.89 8.28
N HIS A 343 1.51 9.80 7.51
CA HIS A 343 2.42 9.56 6.41
C HIS A 343 1.74 9.89 5.08
N PRO A 344 2.33 10.75 4.24
CA PRO A 344 1.75 11.13 2.94
C PRO A 344 1.48 9.95 2.00
N GLU A 345 2.29 8.90 2.07
CA GLU A 345 2.14 7.68 1.29
C GLU A 345 0.81 6.97 1.60
N ASP A 346 0.40 6.98 2.87
CA ASP A 346 -0.86 6.37 3.30
C ASP A 346 -2.07 7.02 2.65
N TYR A 347 -1.99 8.32 2.40
CA TYR A 347 -3.05 9.03 1.68
C TYR A 347 -3.29 8.40 0.30
N VAL A 348 -2.23 8.18 -0.47
CA VAL A 348 -2.31 7.56 -1.81
C VAL A 348 -2.81 6.12 -1.72
N HIS A 349 -2.33 5.36 -0.73
CA HIS A 349 -2.77 3.98 -0.48
C HIS A 349 -4.24 3.88 -0.07
N ARG A 350 -4.75 4.83 0.75
CA ARG A 350 -6.15 4.88 1.17
C ARG A 350 -7.07 5.21 0.00
N ILE A 351 -6.80 6.31 -0.70
CA ILE A 351 -7.67 6.73 -1.81
C ILE A 351 -7.59 5.76 -3.00
N GLY A 352 -6.48 5.05 -3.18
CA GLY A 352 -6.36 3.96 -4.16
C GLY A 352 -7.22 2.72 -3.88
N ARG A 353 -8.10 2.73 -2.86
CA ARG A 353 -9.14 1.71 -2.66
C ARG A 353 -10.37 1.96 -3.52
N THR A 354 -10.53 3.16 -4.03
CA THR A 354 -11.54 3.52 -5.01
C THR A 354 -10.92 3.81 -6.39
N GLY A 355 -11.71 4.07 -7.41
CA GLY A 355 -11.25 4.48 -8.73
C GLY A 355 -10.50 3.40 -9.53
N ARG A 356 -10.79 2.10 -9.35
CA ARG A 356 -10.13 0.99 -10.05
C ARG A 356 -10.96 0.47 -11.23
N ALA A 357 -10.26 -0.17 -12.20
CA ALA A 357 -10.85 -0.89 -13.33
C ALA A 357 -11.85 -0.05 -14.16
N GLN A 358 -11.50 1.21 -14.49
CA GLN A 358 -12.31 2.18 -15.25
C GLN A 358 -13.49 2.83 -14.49
N ASN A 359 -13.72 2.49 -13.22
CA ASN A 359 -14.71 3.18 -12.39
C ASN A 359 -14.11 4.46 -11.79
N ILE A 360 -14.86 5.56 -11.85
CA ILE A 360 -14.54 6.78 -11.12
C ILE A 360 -14.90 6.56 -9.64
N GLY A 361 -14.06 7.02 -8.74
CA GLY A 361 -14.29 6.91 -7.31
C GLY A 361 -14.01 8.22 -6.58
N ASP A 362 -14.69 8.43 -5.47
CA ASP A 362 -14.58 9.65 -4.68
C ASP A 362 -13.79 9.42 -3.37
N ALA A 363 -12.93 10.38 -3.04
CA ALA A 363 -12.14 10.36 -1.81
C ALA A 363 -12.29 11.68 -1.04
N PHE A 364 -12.88 11.63 0.14
CA PHE A 364 -13.10 12.79 0.99
C PHE A 364 -12.18 12.75 2.21
N THR A 365 -11.63 13.91 2.58
CA THR A 365 -10.74 14.03 3.73
C THR A 365 -11.28 15.08 4.68
N LEU A 366 -11.64 14.70 5.90
CA LEU A 366 -12.08 15.62 6.94
C LEU A 366 -10.85 16.20 7.63
N THR A 367 -10.66 17.52 7.53
CA THR A 367 -9.44 18.18 8.02
C THR A 367 -9.75 19.18 9.11
N SER A 368 -9.28 18.93 10.33
CA SER A 368 -9.31 19.91 11.42
C SER A 368 -8.09 20.85 11.35
N GLY A 369 -8.15 21.96 12.10
CA GLY A 369 -7.04 22.91 12.15
C GLY A 369 -5.71 22.29 12.59
N GLN A 370 -5.75 21.31 13.48
CA GLN A 370 -4.56 20.59 13.96
C GLN A 370 -3.92 19.68 12.89
N GLU A 371 -4.69 19.24 11.90
CA GLU A 371 -4.24 18.32 10.84
C GLU A 371 -3.76 19.06 9.59
N LEU A 372 -3.85 20.38 9.52
CA LEU A 372 -3.37 21.16 8.37
C LEU A 372 -1.88 20.92 8.03
N PRO A 373 -0.95 20.75 8.99
CA PRO A 373 0.43 20.41 8.65
C PRO A 373 0.56 19.08 7.91
N ALA A 374 -0.18 18.04 8.34
CA ALA A 374 -0.20 16.73 7.68
C ALA A 374 -0.82 16.84 6.27
N LEU A 375 -1.91 17.59 6.10
CA LEU A 375 -2.50 17.85 4.79
C LEU A 375 -1.52 18.55 3.84
N ARG A 376 -0.75 19.53 4.33
CA ARG A 376 0.28 20.21 3.52
C ARG A 376 1.42 19.26 3.12
N ALA A 377 1.82 18.35 4.00
CA ALA A 377 2.82 17.33 3.69
C ALA A 377 2.31 16.39 2.58
N ILE A 378 1.04 16.00 2.62
CA ILE A 378 0.39 15.21 1.57
C ILE A 378 0.37 15.99 0.25
N GLU A 379 -0.07 17.25 0.24
CA GLU A 379 -0.09 18.11 -0.96
C GLU A 379 1.30 18.29 -1.58
N HIS A 380 2.32 18.43 -0.74
CA HIS A 380 3.72 18.49 -1.19
C HIS A 380 4.17 17.16 -1.82
N PHE A 381 3.81 16.04 -1.18
CA PHE A 381 4.17 14.70 -1.65
C PHE A 381 3.52 14.37 -3.00
N ILE A 382 2.22 14.67 -3.17
CA ILE A 382 1.51 14.43 -4.43
C ILE A 382 1.77 15.50 -5.50
N GLY A 383 2.47 16.59 -5.14
CA GLY A 383 2.84 17.69 -6.05
C GLY A 383 1.67 18.57 -6.49
N ARG A 384 0.52 18.49 -5.84
CA ARG A 384 -0.67 19.32 -6.15
C ARG A 384 -1.49 19.63 -4.91
N LYS A 385 -2.22 20.77 -4.94
CA LYS A 385 -3.18 21.11 -3.91
C LYS A 385 -4.43 20.24 -4.00
N ILE A 386 -4.97 19.87 -2.84
CA ILE A 386 -6.25 19.14 -2.75
C ILE A 386 -7.37 20.18 -2.68
N PRO A 387 -8.40 20.11 -3.54
CA PRO A 387 -9.53 21.04 -3.50
C PRO A 387 -10.18 21.07 -2.11
N ARG A 388 -10.41 22.28 -1.59
CA ARG A 388 -11.12 22.48 -0.33
C ARG A 388 -12.58 22.78 -0.61
N LEU A 389 -13.46 21.87 -0.20
CA LEU A 389 -14.90 21.98 -0.40
C LEU A 389 -15.63 22.28 0.91
N LYS A 390 -16.80 22.89 0.77
CA LYS A 390 -17.80 23.04 1.83
C LYS A 390 -19.01 22.19 1.49
N LEU A 391 -19.58 21.51 2.47
CA LEU A 391 -20.88 20.90 2.31
C LEU A 391 -21.95 21.98 2.46
N GLU A 392 -22.80 22.16 1.47
CA GLU A 392 -23.87 23.15 1.48
C GLU A 392 -24.82 22.91 2.68
N ASN A 393 -25.29 23.99 3.30
CA ASN A 393 -26.21 23.95 4.44
C ASN A 393 -25.71 23.14 5.66
N PHE A 394 -24.40 22.90 5.79
CA PHE A 394 -23.83 22.35 7.01
C PHE A 394 -23.46 23.49 7.97
N PRO A 395 -23.84 23.42 9.26
CA PRO A 395 -23.64 24.52 10.24
C PRO A 395 -22.19 24.49 10.77
N TYR A 396 -21.22 24.97 9.99
CA TYR A 396 -19.81 25.04 10.40
C TYR A 396 -19.63 26.02 11.60
N LEU A 397 -18.98 25.54 12.67
CA LEU A 397 -18.62 26.35 13.83
C LEU A 397 -17.54 27.39 13.50
N TYR A 398 -16.55 27.00 12.67
CA TYR A 398 -15.44 27.87 12.28
C TYR A 398 -15.31 27.96 10.78
N THR A 399 -15.28 29.16 10.22
CA THR A 399 -15.10 29.39 8.78
C THR A 399 -13.68 29.77 8.38
N ALA A 400 -12.83 30.12 9.36
CA ALA A 400 -11.44 30.55 9.12
C ALA A 400 -10.57 29.48 8.43
N LEU A 401 -10.92 28.18 8.53
CA LEU A 401 -10.23 27.08 7.86
C LEU A 401 -10.39 27.10 6.33
N PHE A 402 -11.32 27.92 5.82
CA PHE A 402 -11.59 28.05 4.38
C PHE A 402 -10.95 29.30 3.75
N GLU A 403 -10.31 30.18 4.55
CA GLU A 403 -9.67 31.38 4.01
C GLU A 403 -8.40 31.02 3.25
N PRO A 404 -8.19 31.60 2.03
CA PRO A 404 -6.94 31.40 1.31
C PRO A 404 -5.76 31.98 2.09
N GLU A 405 -4.62 31.31 2.08
CA GLU A 405 -3.37 31.69 2.78
C GLU A 405 -2.85 33.11 2.45
N ALA A 406 -3.37 33.77 1.42
CA ALA A 406 -3.00 35.14 1.04
C ALA A 406 -3.30 36.20 2.09
N ALA A 407 -4.24 35.95 3.03
CA ALA A 407 -4.57 36.91 4.09
C ALA A 407 -3.62 36.87 5.30
N ALA A 408 -2.86 35.79 5.49
CA ALA A 408 -1.97 35.65 6.64
C ALA A 408 -0.62 36.39 6.47
N GLY A 409 -0.23 36.72 5.24
CA GLY A 409 1.01 37.46 4.92
C GLY A 409 0.91 38.99 5.03
N ALA A 410 -0.28 39.55 5.00
CA ALA A 410 -0.47 41.01 4.90
C ALA A 410 -0.48 41.78 6.23
N LYS A 411 -0.42 41.11 7.38
CA LYS A 411 -0.50 41.79 8.72
C LYS A 411 0.86 41.95 9.44
N ARG A 412 1.99 41.81 8.76
CA ARG A 412 3.31 42.11 9.33
C ARG A 412 4.01 43.26 8.57
N GLY A 413 3.42 44.44 8.59
CA GLY A 413 4.05 45.59 7.95
C GLY A 413 3.34 46.92 8.24
N ILE A 414 3.03 47.23 9.48
CA ILE A 414 2.68 48.62 9.84
C ILE A 414 3.19 48.88 11.27
N GLY A 415 4.10 49.81 11.38
CA GLY A 415 4.23 50.65 12.58
C GLY A 415 5.53 50.49 13.34
N GLY A 416 6.40 51.44 13.18
CA GLY A 416 7.45 51.70 14.12
C GLY A 416 8.54 52.65 13.66
N GLY A 417 8.15 53.79 13.07
CA GLY A 417 9.04 54.94 13.03
C GLY A 417 9.22 55.47 14.43
N ARG A 418 10.36 55.20 15.08
CA ARG A 418 10.78 55.89 16.30
C ARG A 418 11.80 56.95 15.94
N THR A 419 11.33 58.21 16.01
CA THR A 419 12.13 59.42 16.04
C THR A 419 13.07 59.40 17.23
N HIS A 420 14.37 59.56 16.90
CA HIS A 420 15.39 59.95 17.89
C HIS A 420 15.07 61.30 18.50
N ARG A 421 14.95 61.34 19.79
CA ARG A 421 15.24 62.56 20.59
C ARG A 421 16.26 62.20 21.63
N GLY A 422 17.46 62.74 21.45
CA GLY A 422 18.54 62.67 22.40
C GLY A 422 18.24 63.49 23.69
N TYR A 423 18.71 62.97 24.79
CA TYR A 423 18.98 63.77 26.01
C TYR A 423 20.31 63.30 26.55
N SER A 424 21.26 64.24 26.49
CA SER A 424 22.52 64.23 27.23
C SER A 424 22.28 64.72 28.65
N PHE A 425 22.89 64.08 29.64
CA PHE A 425 23.29 64.60 30.99
C PHE A 425 23.93 63.42 31.68
N GLY A 426 25.15 63.46 32.12
CA GLY A 426 25.86 64.39 32.96
C GLY A 426 26.56 63.54 34.00
N ARG A 427 27.91 63.51 33.94
CA ARG A 427 28.77 62.88 34.97
C ARG A 427 28.48 63.46 36.35
N ARG A 428 28.45 62.65 37.41
CA ARG A 428 29.06 62.99 38.69
C ARG A 428 29.61 61.77 39.42
N ARG A 429 30.87 61.96 39.85
CA ARG A 429 31.67 61.11 40.72
C ARG A 429 31.18 61.19 42.20
N GLY A 430 31.58 60.18 42.94
CA GLY A 430 31.82 60.24 44.40
C GLY A 430 31.08 59.13 45.16
N ARG A 431 31.69 58.37 45.82
CA ARG A 431 32.65 57.84 46.76
C ARG A 431 32.48 56.35 46.92
#